data_c97cbce9511f36b2299a20de54c10a00
#
_entry.id   c97cbce9511f36b2299a20de54c10a00
#
_cell.length_a   1.000
_cell.length_b   1.000
_cell.length_c   1.000
_cell.angle_alpha   90.00
_cell.angle_beta   90.00
_cell.angle_gamma   90.00
#
_symmetry.space_group_name_H-M   'P 1'
#
loop_
_entity.id
_entity.type
_entity.pdbx_description
1 polymer ?
#
loop_
_entity_poly.entity_id
_entity_poly.type
_entity_poly.pdbx_seq_one_letter_code
_entity_poly.pdbx_strand_id
1 'polypeptide(L)'
;FEVILVNSNPATIMTDPGLADRTYVEPITAEFIERVIKKERPDALLPTLGGQTGLNAAVELAKDGTLDKYGVEMIGCDLDAIERGEDRKLFNEAMAEIGLEVARSGYAYSVADAEAIAERVGYPCVLRPSFTLGGAGGGIAHTHEELVSIVSQGLELSPAHEVLVEESIEGWKEYEMEVMRDKAGNAVIVCSIENLDPMGVHTGDSITVAPIQTLTDREYQEMRDDSLAVMAAIGVETGGSNVQFAVNPQTGRLIVIEMNPRVSRSSALASKATGFPIAKAAARLAVGYTLDEIVNDITKATPACFEPTIDYCVVKVPRFAFEKFKGTDPTLTTRMKAVGEIMAIGRTFEEAFGKAMRSLEDGHQGICAGGKEGADKLSDDELAQAVATPTEHRIFFVV
;
A
#
# COMPACT_ATOMS: atom_id res chain seq x y z
N PHE A 1 2.65 2.08 30.53
CA PHE A 1 3.79 2.41 29.67
C PHE A 1 4.00 3.93 29.67
N GLU A 2 5.26 4.36 29.68
CA GLU A 2 5.63 5.75 29.40
C GLU A 2 5.88 5.88 27.88
N VAL A 3 5.25 6.87 27.25
CA VAL A 3 5.28 7.06 25.80
C VAL A 3 6.13 8.28 25.45
N ILE A 4 7.18 8.04 24.67
CA ILE A 4 8.08 9.07 24.12
C ILE A 4 7.82 9.17 22.64
N LEU A 5 7.29 10.29 22.17
CA LEU A 5 6.97 10.54 20.77
C LEU A 5 8.04 11.38 20.10
N VAL A 6 8.50 10.95 18.94
CA VAL A 6 9.29 11.77 18.00
C VAL A 6 8.47 11.97 16.73
N ASN A 7 8.21 13.22 16.35
CA ASN A 7 7.45 13.55 15.14
C ASN A 7 7.90 14.92 14.62
N SER A 8 8.14 15.04 13.32
CA SER A 8 8.60 16.30 12.72
C SER A 8 7.49 17.32 12.49
N ASN A 9 6.22 16.92 12.59
CA ASN A 9 5.07 17.78 12.39
C ASN A 9 4.52 18.31 13.73
N PRO A 10 4.65 19.63 14.02
CA PRO A 10 4.11 20.22 15.24
C PRO A 10 2.58 20.38 15.23
N ALA A 11 1.95 20.24 14.07
CA ALA A 11 0.52 20.51 13.86
C ALA A 11 -0.31 19.22 13.65
N THR A 12 0.14 18.10 14.23
CA THR A 12 -0.63 16.84 14.25
C THR A 12 -1.22 16.61 15.63
N ILE A 13 -2.35 15.88 15.69
CA ILE A 13 -2.98 15.48 16.95
C ILE A 13 -2.00 14.67 17.83
N MET A 14 -1.08 13.92 17.24
CA MET A 14 -0.09 13.13 18.00
C MET A 14 0.89 13.99 18.80
N THR A 15 1.15 15.22 18.37
CA THR A 15 2.05 16.16 19.07
C THR A 15 1.31 17.09 20.03
N ASP A 16 -0.01 16.93 20.17
CA ASP A 16 -0.78 17.70 21.16
C ASP A 16 -0.30 17.38 22.59
N PRO A 17 -0.17 18.40 23.43
CA PRO A 17 0.22 18.23 24.82
C PRO A 17 -0.69 17.23 25.56
N GLY A 18 -0.08 16.27 26.25
CA GLY A 18 -0.80 15.28 27.05
C GLY A 18 -1.19 13.99 26.32
N LEU A 19 -0.90 13.85 25.01
CA LEU A 19 -1.07 12.56 24.31
C LEU A 19 0.11 11.60 24.55
N ALA A 20 1.34 12.13 24.61
CA ALA A 20 2.51 11.37 25.03
C ALA A 20 3.08 11.98 26.32
N ASP A 21 3.79 11.16 27.10
CA ASP A 21 4.46 11.62 28.32
C ASP A 21 5.62 12.57 28.00
N ARG A 22 6.27 12.33 26.87
CA ARG A 22 7.32 13.17 26.29
C ARG A 22 7.11 13.33 24.78
N THR A 23 7.17 14.56 24.28
CA THR A 23 7.04 14.85 22.83
C THR A 23 8.28 15.60 22.35
N TYR A 24 8.91 15.08 21.31
CA TYR A 24 10.02 15.69 20.60
C TYR A 24 9.58 16.07 19.18
N VAL A 25 9.50 17.37 18.90
CA VAL A 25 9.24 17.88 17.54
C VAL A 25 10.58 18.08 16.87
N GLU A 26 11.09 17.02 16.26
CA GLU A 26 12.44 16.94 15.68
C GLU A 26 12.41 16.21 14.35
N PRO A 27 13.42 16.36 13.49
CA PRO A 27 13.54 15.55 12.28
C PRO A 27 13.57 14.06 12.59
N ILE A 28 12.85 13.26 11.79
CA ILE A 28 12.84 11.80 11.92
C ILE A 28 14.03 11.24 11.14
N THR A 29 15.22 11.34 11.76
CA THR A 29 16.47 10.77 11.26
C THR A 29 17.15 9.99 12.38
N ALA A 30 17.97 9.00 12.01
CA ALA A 30 18.70 8.18 12.99
C ALA A 30 19.48 9.05 14.00
N GLU A 31 20.16 10.11 13.54
CA GLU A 31 20.92 11.01 14.40
C GLU A 31 20.06 11.68 15.50
N PHE A 32 18.89 12.23 15.14
CA PHE A 32 18.03 12.89 16.11
C PHE A 32 17.36 11.89 17.05
N ILE A 33 16.96 10.74 16.52
CA ILE A 33 16.35 9.67 17.33
C ILE A 33 17.40 9.10 18.30
N GLU A 34 18.66 8.88 17.89
CA GLU A 34 19.72 8.47 18.82
C GLU A 34 19.90 9.47 19.98
N ARG A 35 19.82 10.77 19.71
CA ARG A 35 19.90 11.81 20.77
C ARG A 35 18.76 11.68 21.78
N VAL A 36 17.53 11.39 21.29
CA VAL A 36 16.38 11.14 22.18
C VAL A 36 16.56 9.85 22.95
N ILE A 37 16.96 8.74 22.31
CA ILE A 37 17.26 7.45 22.96
C ILE A 37 18.32 7.63 24.06
N LYS A 38 19.40 8.34 23.78
CA LYS A 38 20.46 8.61 24.74
C LYS A 38 19.96 9.37 25.98
N LYS A 39 19.02 10.29 25.78
CA LYS A 39 18.47 11.13 26.85
C LYS A 39 17.42 10.40 27.67
N GLU A 40 16.46 9.78 27.00
CA GLU A 40 15.26 9.21 27.62
C GLU A 40 15.43 7.74 28.03
N ARG A 41 16.35 7.00 27.42
CA ARG A 41 16.64 5.59 27.70
C ARG A 41 15.39 4.71 27.63
N PRO A 42 14.65 4.71 26.52
CA PRO A 42 13.48 3.85 26.36
C PRO A 42 13.89 2.37 26.32
N ASP A 43 12.99 1.50 26.76
CA ASP A 43 13.16 0.05 26.66
C ASP A 43 12.89 -0.46 25.24
N ALA A 44 12.00 0.22 24.49
CA ALA A 44 11.57 -0.23 23.18
C ALA A 44 11.34 0.91 22.18
N LEU A 45 11.45 0.59 20.89
CA LEU A 45 11.13 1.43 19.74
C LEU A 45 10.01 0.79 18.92
N LEU A 46 8.91 1.50 18.69
CA LEU A 46 7.78 1.07 17.86
C LEU A 46 7.74 1.85 16.55
N PRO A 47 8.32 1.35 15.45
CA PRO A 47 8.38 2.06 14.17
C PRO A 47 7.13 1.88 13.31
N THR A 48 6.38 0.79 13.49
CA THR A 48 5.32 0.34 12.57
C THR A 48 4.09 1.26 12.52
N LEU A 49 3.98 2.21 13.46
CA LEU A 49 2.96 3.26 13.46
C LEU A 49 3.46 4.60 12.89
N GLY A 50 4.75 4.70 12.55
CA GLY A 50 5.40 5.91 12.03
C GLY A 50 5.43 6.04 10.49
N GLY A 51 4.70 5.16 9.78
CA GLY A 51 4.75 5.08 8.33
C GLY A 51 6.15 4.69 7.82
N GLN A 52 6.40 4.90 6.52
CA GLN A 52 7.68 4.52 5.90
C GLN A 52 8.88 5.27 6.50
N THR A 53 8.68 6.54 6.84
CA THR A 53 9.76 7.36 7.44
C THR A 53 10.21 6.81 8.79
N GLY A 54 9.26 6.43 9.65
CA GLY A 54 9.56 5.82 10.94
C GLY A 54 10.24 4.46 10.79
N LEU A 55 9.77 3.65 9.83
CA LEU A 55 10.33 2.34 9.54
C LEU A 55 11.78 2.44 9.06
N ASN A 56 12.05 3.31 8.08
CA ASN A 56 13.40 3.51 7.54
C ASN A 56 14.38 3.98 8.60
N ALA A 57 13.98 4.93 9.46
CA ALA A 57 14.82 5.42 10.55
C ALA A 57 15.13 4.32 11.58
N ALA A 58 14.17 3.43 11.89
CA ALA A 58 14.39 2.31 12.78
C ALA A 58 15.34 1.26 12.20
N VAL A 59 15.21 0.96 10.90
CA VAL A 59 16.13 0.07 10.18
C VAL A 59 17.56 0.62 10.21
N GLU A 60 17.73 1.94 9.99
CA GLU A 60 19.03 2.59 10.07
C GLU A 60 19.64 2.47 11.47
N LEU A 61 18.88 2.76 12.52
CA LEU A 61 19.31 2.63 13.92
C LEU A 61 19.63 1.19 14.34
N ALA A 62 18.95 0.20 13.77
CA ALA A 62 19.25 -1.20 14.02
C ALA A 62 20.57 -1.60 13.33
N LYS A 63 20.74 -1.22 12.07
CA LYS A 63 21.92 -1.57 11.25
C LYS A 63 23.22 -0.89 11.71
N ASP A 64 23.14 0.31 12.23
CA ASP A 64 24.32 1.02 12.76
C ASP A 64 24.68 0.62 14.20
N GLY A 65 23.89 -0.29 14.81
CA GLY A 65 24.11 -0.82 16.17
C GLY A 65 23.65 0.12 17.28
N THR A 66 22.94 1.20 16.98
CA THR A 66 22.46 2.15 17.99
C THR A 66 21.48 1.50 18.95
N LEU A 67 20.54 0.69 18.45
CA LEU A 67 19.57 0.01 19.30
C LEU A 67 20.25 -0.93 20.30
N ASP A 68 21.19 -1.74 19.84
CA ASP A 68 21.97 -2.65 20.69
C ASP A 68 22.82 -1.89 21.73
N LYS A 69 23.47 -0.81 21.31
CA LYS A 69 24.30 0.05 22.17
C LYS A 69 23.54 0.60 23.38
N TYR A 70 22.24 0.88 23.20
CA TYR A 70 21.42 1.45 24.26
C TYR A 70 20.45 0.44 24.90
N GLY A 71 20.42 -0.80 24.39
CA GLY A 71 19.53 -1.87 24.88
C GLY A 71 18.07 -1.62 24.56
N VAL A 72 17.78 -1.04 23.39
CA VAL A 72 16.42 -0.72 22.92
C VAL A 72 15.90 -1.85 22.04
N GLU A 73 14.80 -2.47 22.44
CA GLU A 73 14.12 -3.51 21.66
C GLU A 73 13.27 -2.89 20.56
N MET A 74 13.37 -3.39 19.32
CA MET A 74 12.46 -3.02 18.25
C MET A 74 11.20 -3.90 18.33
N ILE A 75 10.04 -3.27 18.57
CA ILE A 75 8.75 -3.94 18.76
C ILE A 75 7.78 -3.64 17.62
N GLY A 76 6.74 -4.46 17.47
CA GLY A 76 5.75 -4.35 16.39
C GLY A 76 6.14 -5.10 15.12
N CYS A 77 7.40 -5.03 14.73
CA CYS A 77 7.99 -5.81 13.64
C CYS A 77 9.52 -5.81 13.84
N ASP A 78 10.17 -6.95 13.69
CA ASP A 78 11.62 -7.05 13.79
C ASP A 78 12.32 -6.66 12.46
N LEU A 79 13.64 -6.52 12.53
CA LEU A 79 14.44 -6.11 11.37
C LEU A 79 14.34 -7.13 10.22
N ASP A 80 14.39 -8.42 10.53
CA ASP A 80 14.36 -9.49 9.52
C ASP A 80 13.02 -9.50 8.77
N ALA A 81 11.91 -9.33 9.50
CA ALA A 81 10.58 -9.24 8.90
C ALA A 81 10.41 -7.97 8.05
N ILE A 82 10.99 -6.83 8.50
CA ILE A 82 10.98 -5.60 7.70
C ILE A 82 11.78 -5.82 6.40
N GLU A 83 12.98 -6.37 6.48
CA GLU A 83 13.81 -6.64 5.30
C GLU A 83 13.13 -7.61 4.32
N ARG A 84 12.53 -8.69 4.81
CA ARG A 84 11.77 -9.63 3.98
C ARG A 84 10.55 -9.00 3.32
N GLY A 85 9.88 -8.07 3.99
CA GLY A 85 8.72 -7.38 3.46
C GLY A 85 9.05 -6.29 2.45
N GLU A 86 10.18 -5.57 2.65
CA GLU A 86 10.56 -4.40 1.84
C GLU A 86 11.54 -4.73 0.70
N ASP A 87 12.40 -5.75 0.87
CA ASP A 87 13.30 -6.20 -0.18
C ASP A 87 12.58 -7.13 -1.15
N ARG A 88 12.46 -6.70 -2.42
CA ARG A 88 11.72 -7.46 -3.44
C ARG A 88 12.26 -8.87 -3.67
N LYS A 89 13.58 -9.06 -3.59
CA LYS A 89 14.18 -10.37 -3.78
C LYS A 89 13.84 -11.31 -2.63
N LEU A 90 14.04 -10.85 -1.39
CA LEU A 90 13.69 -11.61 -0.20
C LEU A 90 12.19 -11.90 -0.13
N PHE A 91 11.37 -10.94 -0.51
CA PHE A 91 9.91 -11.12 -0.61
C PHE A 91 9.54 -12.20 -1.62
N ASN A 92 10.08 -12.15 -2.85
CA ASN A 92 9.81 -13.14 -3.88
C ASN A 92 10.29 -14.55 -3.47
N GLU A 93 11.45 -14.65 -2.81
CA GLU A 93 11.96 -15.91 -2.26
C GLU A 93 10.99 -16.46 -1.19
N ALA A 94 10.53 -15.63 -0.26
CA ALA A 94 9.58 -16.03 0.77
C ALA A 94 8.22 -16.48 0.16
N MET A 95 7.72 -15.78 -0.86
CA MET A 95 6.48 -16.18 -1.56
C MET A 95 6.66 -17.54 -2.27
N ALA A 96 7.79 -17.76 -2.93
CA ALA A 96 8.09 -19.03 -3.57
C ALA A 96 8.17 -20.20 -2.58
N GLU A 97 8.74 -20.00 -1.37
CA GLU A 97 8.80 -21.00 -0.31
C GLU A 97 7.42 -21.47 0.16
N ILE A 98 6.43 -20.60 0.17
CA ILE A 98 5.05 -20.94 0.55
C ILE A 98 4.16 -21.28 -0.65
N GLY A 99 4.71 -21.30 -1.86
CA GLY A 99 4.01 -21.69 -3.09
C GLY A 99 3.08 -20.64 -3.67
N LEU A 100 3.22 -19.37 -3.27
CA LEU A 100 2.46 -18.26 -3.82
C LEU A 100 3.14 -17.67 -5.06
N GLU A 101 2.33 -17.23 -6.01
CA GLU A 101 2.83 -16.60 -7.22
C GLU A 101 3.05 -15.09 -7.01
N VAL A 102 4.15 -14.62 -7.57
CA VAL A 102 4.48 -13.20 -7.76
C VAL A 102 4.61 -12.89 -9.25
N ALA A 103 4.78 -11.65 -9.63
CA ALA A 103 5.09 -11.29 -11.01
C ALA A 103 6.37 -12.01 -11.47
N ARG A 104 6.29 -12.69 -12.62
CA ARG A 104 7.45 -13.38 -13.19
C ARG A 104 8.54 -12.39 -13.50
N SER A 105 9.75 -12.65 -13.02
CA SER A 105 10.85 -11.69 -13.15
C SER A 105 12.22 -12.37 -13.20
N GLY A 106 13.25 -11.56 -13.43
CA GLY A 106 14.64 -11.95 -13.35
C GLY A 106 15.56 -10.73 -13.35
N TYR A 107 16.75 -10.92 -12.77
CA TYR A 107 17.78 -9.89 -12.78
C TYR A 107 18.69 -10.06 -13.99
N ALA A 108 18.87 -8.98 -14.74
CA ALA A 108 19.72 -8.89 -15.91
C ALA A 108 20.97 -8.06 -15.59
N TYR A 109 22.13 -8.58 -15.92
CA TYR A 109 23.43 -7.92 -15.80
C TYR A 109 24.00 -7.56 -17.18
N SER A 110 23.29 -7.95 -18.23
CA SER A 110 23.57 -7.64 -19.62
C SER A 110 22.29 -7.52 -20.43
N VAL A 111 22.37 -6.94 -21.61
CA VAL A 111 21.22 -6.91 -22.55
C VAL A 111 20.81 -8.34 -22.93
N ALA A 112 21.77 -9.25 -23.14
CA ALA A 112 21.45 -10.63 -23.49
C ALA A 112 20.70 -11.37 -22.36
N ASP A 113 21.02 -11.10 -21.09
CA ASP A 113 20.26 -11.65 -19.96
C ASP A 113 18.83 -11.11 -19.97
N ALA A 114 18.66 -9.81 -20.23
CA ALA A 114 17.34 -9.18 -20.30
C ALA A 114 16.48 -9.75 -21.43
N GLU A 115 17.07 -9.99 -22.59
CA GLU A 115 16.40 -10.64 -23.73
C GLU A 115 15.90 -12.06 -23.34
N ALA A 116 16.77 -12.86 -22.73
CA ALA A 116 16.42 -14.22 -22.27
C ALA A 116 15.32 -14.21 -21.18
N ILE A 117 15.30 -13.20 -20.32
CA ILE A 117 14.23 -13.03 -19.34
C ILE A 117 12.93 -12.59 -20.03
N ALA A 118 12.99 -11.64 -20.97
CA ALA A 118 11.84 -11.14 -21.69
C ALA A 118 11.16 -12.23 -22.54
N GLU A 119 11.91 -13.20 -23.09
CA GLU A 119 11.32 -14.38 -23.73
C GLU A 119 10.43 -15.21 -22.78
N ARG A 120 10.74 -15.25 -21.50
CA ARG A 120 9.97 -15.99 -20.48
C ARG A 120 8.78 -15.19 -19.93
N VAL A 121 8.97 -13.88 -19.67
CA VAL A 121 7.95 -13.04 -19.04
C VAL A 121 6.97 -12.47 -20.05
N GLY A 122 7.40 -12.30 -21.30
CA GLY A 122 6.61 -11.72 -22.39
C GLY A 122 6.66 -10.21 -22.43
N TYR A 123 5.99 -9.63 -23.44
CA TYR A 123 5.79 -8.19 -23.57
C TYR A 123 4.32 -7.82 -23.32
N PRO A 124 4.03 -6.62 -22.76
CA PRO A 124 5.01 -5.67 -22.27
C PRO A 124 5.73 -6.18 -21.01
N CYS A 125 6.97 -5.72 -20.79
CA CYS A 125 7.71 -5.99 -19.55
C CYS A 125 8.18 -4.70 -18.88
N VAL A 126 8.26 -4.73 -17.57
CA VAL A 126 8.69 -3.61 -16.72
C VAL A 126 10.18 -3.76 -16.41
N LEU A 127 10.92 -2.69 -16.58
CA LEU A 127 12.37 -2.62 -16.41
C LEU A 127 12.69 -1.67 -15.26
N ARG A 128 13.40 -2.16 -14.24
CA ARG A 128 13.72 -1.39 -13.04
C ARG A 128 15.20 -1.54 -12.71
N PRO A 129 16.04 -0.53 -13.02
CA PRO A 129 17.42 -0.52 -12.59
C PRO A 129 17.51 -0.49 -11.07
N SER A 130 18.35 -1.35 -10.50
CA SER A 130 18.54 -1.41 -9.04
C SER A 130 19.28 -0.20 -8.52
N PHE A 131 18.89 0.27 -7.33
CA PHE A 131 19.51 1.37 -6.58
C PHE A 131 19.54 2.72 -7.29
N THR A 132 18.60 2.99 -8.20
CA THR A 132 18.45 4.31 -8.85
C THR A 132 17.46 5.20 -8.08
N LEU A 133 17.77 6.51 -8.03
CA LEU A 133 16.88 7.47 -7.38
C LEU A 133 15.65 7.77 -8.25
N GLY A 134 14.46 7.62 -7.65
CA GLY A 134 13.19 7.99 -8.29
C GLY A 134 12.83 7.16 -9.52
N GLY A 135 13.39 5.95 -9.68
CA GLY A 135 13.12 5.07 -10.82
C GLY A 135 13.79 5.52 -12.12
N ALA A 136 14.88 6.31 -12.02
CA ALA A 136 15.62 6.78 -13.19
C ALA A 136 16.16 5.60 -14.01
N GLY A 137 16.02 5.65 -15.35
CA GLY A 137 16.46 4.61 -16.28
C GLY A 137 15.54 3.40 -16.36
N GLY A 138 14.43 3.38 -15.61
CA GLY A 138 13.39 2.35 -15.72
C GLY A 138 12.30 2.74 -16.71
N GLY A 139 11.49 1.75 -17.12
CA GLY A 139 10.39 1.96 -18.04
C GLY A 139 9.61 0.69 -18.33
N ILE A 140 8.66 0.79 -19.24
CA ILE A 140 7.92 -0.35 -19.78
C ILE A 140 8.35 -0.54 -21.24
N ALA A 141 8.79 -1.74 -21.57
CA ALA A 141 9.11 -2.11 -22.95
C ALA A 141 7.95 -2.90 -23.56
N HIS A 142 7.43 -2.40 -24.67
CA HIS A 142 6.40 -3.06 -25.47
C HIS A 142 7.00 -3.85 -26.62
N THR A 143 8.23 -3.51 -27.02
CA THR A 143 8.95 -4.15 -28.11
C THR A 143 10.38 -4.53 -27.68
N HIS A 144 11.01 -5.39 -28.47
CA HIS A 144 12.40 -5.77 -28.27
C HIS A 144 13.36 -4.57 -28.36
N GLU A 145 13.13 -3.65 -29.30
CA GLU A 145 13.94 -2.46 -29.48
C GLU A 145 13.88 -1.54 -28.26
N GLU A 146 12.69 -1.37 -27.68
CA GLU A 146 12.50 -0.62 -26.43
C GLU A 146 13.20 -1.30 -25.25
N LEU A 147 13.11 -2.64 -25.15
CA LEU A 147 13.82 -3.41 -24.13
C LEU A 147 15.33 -3.12 -24.18
N VAL A 148 15.95 -3.29 -25.34
CA VAL A 148 17.39 -3.07 -25.52
C VAL A 148 17.79 -1.66 -25.15
N SER A 149 17.01 -0.66 -25.58
CA SER A 149 17.28 0.75 -25.28
C SER A 149 17.21 1.05 -23.79
N ILE A 150 16.12 0.64 -23.10
CA ILE A 150 15.89 0.93 -21.68
C ILE A 150 16.90 0.15 -20.82
N VAL A 151 17.16 -1.12 -21.12
CA VAL A 151 18.12 -1.95 -20.36
C VAL A 151 19.53 -1.39 -20.47
N SER A 152 19.98 -0.98 -21.69
CA SER A 152 21.30 -0.40 -21.87
C SER A 152 21.48 0.84 -20.99
N GLN A 153 20.51 1.75 -21.00
CA GLN A 153 20.55 2.94 -20.14
C GLN A 153 20.45 2.57 -18.65
N GLY A 154 19.59 1.60 -18.31
CA GLY A 154 19.38 1.15 -16.95
C GLY A 154 20.64 0.54 -16.31
N LEU A 155 21.38 -0.28 -17.05
CA LEU A 155 22.65 -0.86 -16.61
C LEU A 155 23.73 0.19 -16.37
N GLU A 156 23.78 1.25 -17.20
CA GLU A 156 24.70 2.36 -16.99
C GLU A 156 24.37 3.21 -15.75
N LEU A 157 23.08 3.41 -15.48
CA LEU A 157 22.60 4.22 -14.35
C LEU A 157 22.59 3.47 -13.01
N SER A 158 22.49 2.14 -13.05
CA SER A 158 22.50 1.32 -11.84
C SER A 158 23.90 1.20 -11.25
N PRO A 159 24.14 1.61 -10.01
CA PRO A 159 25.43 1.40 -9.33
C PRO A 159 25.84 -0.07 -9.23
N ALA A 160 24.87 -0.98 -9.25
CA ALA A 160 25.09 -2.42 -9.25
C ALA A 160 25.21 -3.03 -10.66
N HIS A 161 25.06 -2.22 -11.72
CA HIS A 161 24.94 -2.69 -13.10
C HIS A 161 23.92 -3.82 -13.27
N GLU A 162 22.75 -3.62 -12.66
CA GLU A 162 21.67 -4.62 -12.58
C GLU A 162 20.34 -3.98 -12.94
N VAL A 163 19.53 -4.69 -13.74
CA VAL A 163 18.16 -4.32 -14.08
C VAL A 163 17.23 -5.50 -13.80
N LEU A 164 16.18 -5.28 -13.00
CA LEU A 164 15.09 -6.24 -12.88
C LEU A 164 14.20 -6.15 -14.13
N VAL A 165 13.96 -7.28 -14.77
CA VAL A 165 13.00 -7.46 -15.87
C VAL A 165 11.82 -8.24 -15.33
N GLU A 166 10.62 -7.67 -15.39
CA GLU A 166 9.41 -8.20 -14.76
C GLU A 166 8.24 -8.20 -15.75
N GLU A 167 7.37 -9.20 -15.73
CA GLU A 167 6.13 -9.18 -16.51
C GLU A 167 5.28 -7.96 -16.14
N SER A 168 4.68 -7.33 -17.14
CA SER A 168 3.73 -6.25 -16.89
C SER A 168 2.40 -6.83 -16.43
N ILE A 169 1.92 -6.29 -15.33
CA ILE A 169 0.59 -6.59 -14.79
C ILE A 169 -0.36 -5.40 -14.99
N GLU A 170 0.00 -4.47 -15.86
CA GLU A 170 -0.85 -3.34 -16.21
C GLU A 170 -2.21 -3.83 -16.72
N GLY A 171 -3.28 -3.22 -16.24
CA GLY A 171 -4.64 -3.62 -16.56
C GLY A 171 -5.20 -4.80 -15.77
N TRP A 172 -4.42 -5.41 -14.85
CA TRP A 172 -4.94 -6.41 -13.94
C TRP A 172 -5.78 -5.75 -12.84
N LYS A 173 -6.75 -6.48 -12.32
CA LYS A 173 -7.53 -6.04 -11.16
C LYS A 173 -6.66 -6.00 -9.91
N GLU A 174 -6.88 -4.99 -9.06
CA GLU A 174 -6.10 -4.80 -7.84
C GLU A 174 -6.98 -4.93 -6.60
N TYR A 175 -6.48 -5.71 -5.63
CA TYR A 175 -7.14 -5.96 -4.36
C TYR A 175 -6.17 -5.82 -3.20
N GLU A 176 -6.70 -5.47 -2.04
CA GLU A 176 -5.91 -5.32 -0.82
C GLU A 176 -6.61 -6.00 0.36
N MET A 177 -5.81 -6.65 1.21
CA MET A 177 -6.26 -7.19 2.49
C MET A 177 -5.54 -6.50 3.63
N GLU A 178 -6.30 -5.88 4.53
CA GLU A 178 -5.78 -5.38 5.78
C GLU A 178 -5.84 -6.48 6.83
N VAL A 179 -4.68 -6.94 7.25
CA VAL A 179 -4.51 -8.13 8.09
C VAL A 179 -3.89 -7.73 9.42
N MET A 180 -4.34 -8.35 10.51
CA MET A 180 -3.64 -8.28 11.79
C MET A 180 -3.26 -9.67 12.26
N ARG A 181 -2.06 -9.81 12.85
CA ARG A 181 -1.56 -11.05 13.42
C ARG A 181 -0.89 -10.77 14.76
N ASP A 182 -1.05 -11.69 15.72
CA ASP A 182 -0.38 -11.66 17.01
C ASP A 182 0.69 -12.75 17.15
N LYS A 183 1.47 -12.67 18.23
CA LYS A 183 2.54 -13.62 18.55
C LYS A 183 2.05 -15.05 18.88
N ALA A 184 0.76 -15.21 19.19
CA ALA A 184 0.15 -16.52 19.44
C ALA A 184 -0.31 -17.19 18.13
N GLY A 185 -0.17 -16.49 16.99
CA GLY A 185 -0.59 -16.98 15.69
C GLY A 185 -2.06 -16.70 15.35
N ASN A 186 -2.80 -15.99 16.22
CA ASN A 186 -4.13 -15.53 15.85
C ASN A 186 -4.01 -14.46 14.76
N ALA A 187 -4.86 -14.55 13.74
CA ALA A 187 -4.88 -13.58 12.65
C ALA A 187 -6.31 -13.30 12.20
N VAL A 188 -6.55 -12.06 11.74
CA VAL A 188 -7.85 -11.60 11.26
C VAL A 188 -7.68 -10.72 10.03
N ILE A 189 -8.59 -10.86 9.07
CA ILE A 189 -8.77 -9.89 7.99
C ILE A 189 -9.67 -8.78 8.54
N VAL A 190 -9.11 -7.60 8.73
CA VAL A 190 -9.87 -6.44 9.24
C VAL A 190 -10.75 -5.86 8.17
N CYS A 191 -10.25 -5.80 6.94
CA CYS A 191 -10.97 -5.23 5.81
C CYS A 191 -10.42 -5.79 4.50
N SER A 192 -11.31 -6.05 3.56
CA SER A 192 -10.96 -6.32 2.17
C SER A 192 -11.32 -5.12 1.31
N ILE A 193 -10.45 -4.78 0.37
CA ILE A 193 -10.54 -3.55 -0.44
C ILE A 193 -10.34 -3.91 -1.90
N GLU A 194 -11.16 -3.32 -2.77
CA GLU A 194 -11.02 -3.41 -4.23
C GLU A 194 -10.73 -2.01 -4.80
N ASN A 195 -9.75 -1.93 -5.68
CA ASN A 195 -9.45 -0.73 -6.44
C ASN A 195 -10.21 -0.77 -7.78
N LEU A 196 -10.94 0.32 -8.09
CA LEU A 196 -11.69 0.42 -9.36
C LEU A 196 -10.75 0.62 -10.54
N ASP A 197 -9.67 1.36 -10.32
CA ASP A 197 -8.62 1.52 -11.31
C ASP A 197 -7.76 0.26 -11.35
N PRO A 198 -7.40 -0.23 -12.53
CA PRO A 198 -6.54 -1.39 -12.66
C PRO A 198 -5.10 -1.05 -12.27
N MET A 199 -4.28 -2.10 -12.13
CA MET A 199 -2.84 -1.97 -11.97
C MET A 199 -2.25 -1.04 -13.02
N GLY A 200 -1.35 -0.15 -12.58
CA GLY A 200 -0.79 0.97 -13.36
C GLY A 200 -1.17 2.34 -12.80
N VAL A 201 -2.25 2.42 -12.02
CA VAL A 201 -2.64 3.60 -11.22
C VAL A 201 -2.29 3.34 -9.77
N HIS A 202 -1.69 4.32 -9.09
CA HIS A 202 -1.36 4.20 -7.66
C HIS A 202 -2.64 4.03 -6.81
N THR A 203 -2.64 3.11 -5.84
CA THR A 203 -3.82 2.80 -4.99
C THR A 203 -4.39 4.04 -4.29
N GLY A 204 -3.53 4.99 -3.90
CA GLY A 204 -3.95 6.28 -3.33
C GLY A 204 -4.75 7.16 -4.29
N ASP A 205 -4.53 6.99 -5.60
CA ASP A 205 -5.20 7.75 -6.67
C ASP A 205 -6.43 7.00 -7.22
N SER A 206 -6.62 5.73 -6.86
CA SER A 206 -7.76 4.92 -7.28
C SER A 206 -9.00 5.22 -6.43
N ILE A 207 -10.18 5.12 -7.04
CA ILE A 207 -11.44 4.96 -6.32
C ILE A 207 -11.44 3.55 -5.72
N THR A 208 -11.71 3.42 -4.43
CA THR A 208 -11.69 2.12 -3.76
C THR A 208 -13.02 1.81 -3.08
N VAL A 209 -13.33 0.54 -2.99
CA VAL A 209 -14.54 0.05 -2.34
C VAL A 209 -14.22 -1.02 -1.31
N ALA A 210 -14.91 -0.97 -0.18
CA ALA A 210 -14.89 -2.00 0.86
C ALA A 210 -16.33 -2.38 1.26
N PRO A 211 -16.61 -3.68 1.44
CA PRO A 211 -15.77 -4.82 1.13
C PRO A 211 -15.61 -5.04 -0.38
N ILE A 212 -14.73 -5.95 -0.78
CA ILE A 212 -14.57 -6.38 -2.18
C ILE A 212 -15.93 -6.75 -2.79
N GLN A 213 -16.18 -6.32 -4.03
CA GLN A 213 -17.47 -6.47 -4.71
C GLN A 213 -17.44 -7.51 -5.84
N THR A 214 -16.31 -7.71 -6.50
CA THR A 214 -16.24 -8.46 -7.77
C THR A 214 -15.55 -9.83 -7.68
N LEU A 215 -15.11 -10.26 -6.49
CA LEU A 215 -14.63 -11.62 -6.26
C LEU A 215 -15.78 -12.55 -5.93
N THR A 216 -15.67 -13.80 -6.37
CA THR A 216 -16.49 -14.90 -5.83
C THR A 216 -16.01 -15.24 -4.41
N ASP A 217 -16.85 -15.90 -3.62
CA ASP A 217 -16.47 -16.34 -2.27
C ASP A 217 -15.23 -17.25 -2.29
N ARG A 218 -15.10 -18.11 -3.30
CA ARG A 218 -13.92 -18.96 -3.46
C ARG A 218 -12.63 -18.15 -3.66
N GLU A 219 -12.65 -17.18 -4.56
CA GLU A 219 -11.50 -16.30 -4.83
C GLU A 219 -11.16 -15.46 -3.60
N TYR A 220 -12.17 -14.99 -2.89
CA TYR A 220 -11.99 -14.26 -1.64
C TYR A 220 -11.33 -15.12 -0.56
N GLN A 221 -11.78 -16.38 -0.37
CA GLN A 221 -11.19 -17.28 0.62
C GLN A 221 -9.74 -17.65 0.27
N GLU A 222 -9.43 -17.85 -1.01
CA GLU A 222 -8.07 -18.08 -1.49
C GLU A 222 -7.17 -16.87 -1.15
N MET A 223 -7.60 -15.67 -1.51
CA MET A 223 -6.86 -14.43 -1.20
C MET A 223 -6.71 -14.19 0.31
N ARG A 224 -7.71 -14.55 1.10
CA ARG A 224 -7.69 -14.51 2.55
C ARG A 224 -6.61 -15.46 3.12
N ASP A 225 -6.63 -16.71 2.70
CA ASP A 225 -5.68 -17.73 3.17
C ASP A 225 -4.25 -17.36 2.77
N ASP A 226 -4.06 -16.88 1.54
CA ASP A 226 -2.78 -16.37 1.05
C ASP A 226 -2.28 -15.20 1.88
N SER A 227 -3.15 -14.26 2.25
CA SER A 227 -2.78 -13.13 3.11
C SER A 227 -2.26 -13.58 4.48
N LEU A 228 -2.90 -14.58 5.07
CA LEU A 228 -2.46 -15.15 6.36
C LEU A 228 -1.11 -15.89 6.21
N ALA A 229 -0.92 -16.61 5.10
CA ALA A 229 0.33 -17.28 4.80
C ALA A 229 1.48 -16.30 4.57
N VAL A 230 1.23 -15.20 3.84
CA VAL A 230 2.20 -14.10 3.64
C VAL A 230 2.64 -13.51 4.98
N MET A 231 1.69 -13.17 5.86
CA MET A 231 2.00 -12.64 7.19
C MET A 231 2.89 -13.57 8.01
N ALA A 232 2.63 -14.89 7.94
CA ALA A 232 3.42 -15.88 8.63
C ALA A 232 4.82 -16.05 8.03
N ALA A 233 4.93 -16.09 6.69
CA ALA A 233 6.21 -16.28 5.99
C ALA A 233 7.16 -15.08 6.16
N ILE A 234 6.62 -13.87 6.12
CA ILE A 234 7.41 -12.65 6.36
C ILE A 234 7.86 -12.56 7.82
N GLY A 235 7.06 -13.11 8.76
CA GLY A 235 7.39 -13.10 10.18
C GLY A 235 6.76 -11.92 10.94
N VAL A 236 5.68 -11.31 10.42
CA VAL A 236 4.95 -10.29 11.18
C VAL A 236 4.14 -10.98 12.28
N GLU A 237 4.53 -10.78 13.52
CA GLU A 237 3.96 -11.47 14.69
C GLU A 237 3.20 -10.53 15.64
N THR A 238 3.37 -9.23 15.51
CA THR A 238 2.78 -8.27 16.45
C THR A 238 2.32 -7.00 15.74
N GLY A 239 1.42 -7.14 14.78
CA GLY A 239 0.96 -5.93 14.11
C GLY A 239 -0.04 -6.14 12.99
N GLY A 240 -0.34 -5.02 12.34
CA GLY A 240 -1.16 -4.92 11.14
C GLY A 240 -0.31 -4.70 9.90
N SER A 241 -0.77 -5.25 8.80
CA SER A 241 -0.12 -5.12 7.49
C SER A 241 -1.17 -5.04 6.39
N ASN A 242 -0.76 -4.43 5.29
CA ASN A 242 -1.51 -4.42 4.05
C ASN A 242 -0.85 -5.41 3.08
N VAL A 243 -1.61 -6.36 2.57
CA VAL A 243 -1.18 -7.31 1.52
C VAL A 243 -1.91 -6.96 0.24
N GLN A 244 -1.17 -6.73 -0.83
CA GLN A 244 -1.70 -6.34 -2.14
C GLN A 244 -1.63 -7.50 -3.12
N PHE A 245 -2.71 -7.64 -3.90
CA PHE A 245 -2.88 -8.70 -4.89
C PHE A 245 -3.26 -8.12 -6.25
N ALA A 246 -2.83 -8.80 -7.30
CA ALA A 246 -3.36 -8.57 -8.63
C ALA A 246 -3.99 -9.84 -9.21
N VAL A 247 -5.12 -9.67 -9.89
CA VAL A 247 -5.84 -10.75 -10.56
C VAL A 247 -5.94 -10.45 -12.06
N ASN A 248 -5.44 -11.37 -12.87
CA ASN A 248 -5.58 -11.27 -14.33
C ASN A 248 -7.05 -11.42 -14.71
N PRO A 249 -7.68 -10.39 -15.33
CA PRO A 249 -9.11 -10.41 -15.62
C PRO A 249 -9.52 -11.43 -16.70
N GLN A 250 -8.57 -11.94 -17.51
CA GLN A 250 -8.83 -12.92 -18.56
C GLN A 250 -8.64 -14.36 -18.07
N THR A 251 -7.63 -14.62 -17.25
CA THR A 251 -7.25 -15.97 -16.84
C THR A 251 -7.63 -16.32 -15.41
N GLY A 252 -7.92 -15.31 -14.58
CA GLY A 252 -8.13 -15.47 -13.14
C GLY A 252 -6.84 -15.73 -12.35
N ARG A 253 -5.65 -15.63 -12.98
CA ARG A 253 -4.37 -15.82 -12.28
C ARG A 253 -4.22 -14.78 -11.19
N LEU A 254 -4.04 -15.23 -9.95
CA LEU A 254 -3.80 -14.43 -8.76
C LEU A 254 -2.31 -14.36 -8.48
N ILE A 255 -1.80 -13.17 -8.17
CA ILE A 255 -0.42 -12.97 -7.73
C ILE A 255 -0.38 -12.03 -6.53
N VAL A 256 0.60 -12.23 -5.65
CA VAL A 256 0.94 -11.30 -4.58
C VAL A 256 1.87 -10.22 -5.14
N ILE A 257 1.55 -8.95 -4.87
CA ILE A 257 2.34 -7.82 -5.35
C ILE A 257 3.38 -7.40 -4.32
N GLU A 258 2.90 -7.11 -3.12
CA GLU A 258 3.72 -6.65 -2.00
C GLU A 258 2.97 -6.80 -0.69
N MET A 259 3.72 -6.69 0.39
CA MET A 259 3.18 -6.59 1.74
C MET A 259 3.91 -5.46 2.46
N ASN A 260 3.14 -4.61 3.12
CA ASN A 260 3.68 -3.53 3.92
C ASN A 260 3.69 -3.93 5.41
N PRO A 261 4.86 -4.18 6.05
CA PRO A 261 4.94 -4.65 7.45
C PRO A 261 4.71 -3.50 8.45
N ARG A 262 3.71 -2.70 8.23
CA ARG A 262 3.39 -1.50 9.02
C ARG A 262 1.95 -1.07 8.80
N VAL A 263 1.43 -0.27 9.73
CA VAL A 263 0.17 0.44 9.53
C VAL A 263 0.35 1.50 8.42
N SER A 264 -0.58 1.50 7.47
CA SER A 264 -0.55 2.32 6.26
C SER A 264 -1.75 3.28 6.17
N ARG A 265 -1.86 4.01 5.05
CA ARG A 265 -3.05 4.82 4.77
C ARG A 265 -4.30 3.96 4.57
N SER A 266 -4.17 2.82 3.90
CA SER A 266 -5.24 1.84 3.74
C SER A 266 -5.71 1.29 5.09
N SER A 267 -4.81 1.09 6.05
CA SER A 267 -5.17 0.71 7.42
C SER A 267 -6.04 1.78 8.12
N ALA A 268 -5.74 3.05 7.88
CA ALA A 268 -6.57 4.14 8.42
C ALA A 268 -7.96 4.18 7.78
N LEU A 269 -8.06 3.95 6.46
CA LEU A 269 -9.32 3.82 5.75
C LEU A 269 -10.11 2.59 6.20
N ALA A 270 -9.44 1.44 6.31
CA ALA A 270 -10.03 0.21 6.82
C ALA A 270 -10.59 0.38 8.24
N SER A 271 -9.85 1.07 9.11
CA SER A 271 -10.31 1.38 10.47
C SER A 271 -11.58 2.24 10.47
N LYS A 272 -11.67 3.24 9.58
CA LYS A 272 -12.88 4.07 9.42
C LYS A 272 -14.03 3.26 8.79
N ALA A 273 -13.71 2.40 7.82
CA ALA A 273 -14.72 1.60 7.12
C ALA A 273 -15.37 0.57 8.03
N THR A 274 -14.60 -0.10 8.87
CA THR A 274 -15.06 -1.21 9.72
C THR A 274 -15.38 -0.81 11.16
N GLY A 275 -14.83 0.32 11.63
CA GLY A 275 -14.83 0.69 13.04
C GLY A 275 -13.79 -0.06 13.87
N PHE A 276 -12.99 -0.96 13.28
CA PHE A 276 -11.93 -1.69 13.96
C PHE A 276 -10.68 -0.82 14.08
N PRO A 277 -10.18 -0.51 15.29
CA PRO A 277 -9.10 0.44 15.49
C PRO A 277 -7.72 -0.22 15.28
N ILE A 278 -7.29 -0.41 14.03
CA ILE A 278 -6.07 -1.14 13.66
C ILE A 278 -4.85 -0.61 14.42
N ALA A 279 -4.60 0.71 14.41
CA ALA A 279 -3.43 1.29 15.05
C ALA A 279 -3.41 1.06 16.57
N LYS A 280 -4.57 1.18 17.23
CA LYS A 280 -4.72 0.91 18.67
C LYS A 280 -4.47 -0.56 19.01
N ALA A 281 -5.01 -1.47 18.20
CA ALA A 281 -4.78 -2.89 18.36
C ALA A 281 -3.31 -3.24 18.10
N ALA A 282 -2.71 -2.73 17.01
CA ALA A 282 -1.30 -2.94 16.69
C ALA A 282 -0.35 -2.47 17.82
N ALA A 283 -0.63 -1.31 18.44
CA ALA A 283 0.14 -0.83 19.57
C ALA A 283 0.07 -1.78 20.79
N ARG A 284 -1.10 -2.38 21.04
CA ARG A 284 -1.26 -3.37 22.12
C ARG A 284 -0.57 -4.69 21.81
N LEU A 285 -0.67 -5.17 20.57
CA LEU A 285 0.04 -6.37 20.12
C LEU A 285 1.55 -6.19 20.26
N ALA A 286 2.07 -5.02 19.88
CA ALA A 286 3.50 -4.71 19.98
C ALA A 286 4.05 -4.78 21.42
N VAL A 287 3.23 -4.47 22.43
CA VAL A 287 3.61 -4.57 23.85
C VAL A 287 3.20 -5.91 24.50
N GLY A 288 2.85 -6.90 23.67
CA GLY A 288 2.73 -8.29 24.09
C GLY A 288 1.32 -8.81 24.33
N TYR A 289 0.26 -8.03 24.14
CA TYR A 289 -1.11 -8.56 24.13
C TYR A 289 -1.34 -9.47 22.93
N THR A 290 -2.33 -10.34 23.03
CA THR A 290 -2.84 -11.15 21.92
C THR A 290 -4.23 -10.67 21.51
N LEU A 291 -4.67 -11.02 20.28
CA LEU A 291 -5.97 -10.57 19.75
C LEU A 291 -7.16 -11.02 20.59
N ASP A 292 -7.06 -12.16 21.24
CA ASP A 292 -8.10 -12.68 22.16
C ASP A 292 -8.12 -11.98 23.51
N GLU A 293 -7.02 -11.33 23.94
CA GLU A 293 -6.96 -10.51 25.14
C GLU A 293 -7.45 -9.06 24.92
N ILE A 294 -7.50 -8.61 23.65
CA ILE A 294 -7.96 -7.27 23.31
C ILE A 294 -9.47 -7.27 23.11
N VAL A 295 -10.20 -6.45 23.87
CA VAL A 295 -11.64 -6.27 23.68
C VAL A 295 -11.91 -5.57 22.36
N ASN A 296 -12.82 -6.12 21.56
CA ASN A 296 -13.27 -5.53 20.31
C ASN A 296 -14.02 -4.21 20.59
N ASP A 297 -13.52 -3.11 20.04
CA ASP A 297 -14.07 -1.77 20.29
C ASP A 297 -15.44 -1.56 19.66
N ILE A 298 -15.83 -2.39 18.68
CA ILE A 298 -17.14 -2.31 18.01
C ILE A 298 -18.21 -2.97 18.88
N THR A 299 -17.99 -4.23 19.23
CA THR A 299 -18.97 -5.05 19.96
C THR A 299 -18.96 -4.81 21.45
N LYS A 300 -17.83 -4.38 22.02
CA LYS A 300 -17.56 -4.24 23.47
C LYS A 300 -17.71 -5.55 24.27
N ALA A 301 -17.98 -6.66 23.61
CA ALA A 301 -18.29 -7.96 24.23
C ALA A 301 -17.42 -9.11 23.70
N THR A 302 -17.00 -9.06 22.45
CA THR A 302 -16.13 -10.08 21.83
C THR A 302 -14.67 -9.65 21.84
N PRO A 303 -13.71 -10.59 21.75
CA PRO A 303 -12.31 -10.25 21.56
C PRO A 303 -12.03 -9.75 20.12
N ALA A 304 -10.87 -9.12 19.94
CA ALA A 304 -10.45 -8.55 18.66
C ALA A 304 -10.09 -9.60 17.59
N CYS A 305 -10.00 -10.88 17.97
CA CYS A 305 -9.76 -11.99 17.04
C CYS A 305 -10.99 -12.36 16.19
N PHE A 306 -12.16 -11.72 16.38
CA PHE A 306 -13.32 -11.87 15.51
C PHE A 306 -13.23 -10.88 14.35
N GLU A 307 -13.26 -11.40 13.14
CA GLU A 307 -13.19 -10.57 11.93
C GLU A 307 -14.41 -9.64 11.82
N PRO A 308 -14.19 -8.35 11.50
CA PRO A 308 -15.32 -7.45 11.23
C PRO A 308 -16.12 -7.93 10.02
N THR A 309 -17.44 -7.94 10.18
CA THR A 309 -18.38 -8.19 9.08
C THR A 309 -19.28 -6.98 8.93
N ILE A 310 -19.24 -6.33 7.76
CA ILE A 310 -20.03 -5.14 7.47
C ILE A 310 -21.16 -5.47 6.50
N ASP A 311 -22.33 -4.91 6.74
CA ASP A 311 -23.55 -5.05 5.91
C ASP A 311 -23.86 -3.77 5.11
N TYR A 312 -22.83 -2.95 4.86
CA TYR A 312 -22.86 -1.71 4.12
C TYR A 312 -21.66 -1.64 3.18
N CYS A 313 -21.70 -0.72 2.26
CA CYS A 313 -20.61 -0.44 1.32
C CYS A 313 -19.93 0.87 1.68
N VAL A 314 -18.61 0.89 1.61
CA VAL A 314 -17.78 2.08 1.83
C VAL A 314 -17.03 2.38 0.56
N VAL A 315 -17.11 3.62 0.07
CA VAL A 315 -16.38 4.08 -1.11
C VAL A 315 -15.46 5.24 -0.74
N LYS A 316 -14.19 5.13 -1.12
CA LYS A 316 -13.20 6.20 -1.05
C LYS A 316 -13.03 6.79 -2.46
N VAL A 317 -13.09 8.12 -2.59
CA VAL A 317 -12.77 8.85 -3.82
C VAL A 317 -11.62 9.80 -3.54
N PRO A 318 -10.53 9.76 -4.34
CA PRO A 318 -9.40 10.66 -4.17
C PRO A 318 -9.76 12.08 -4.58
N ARG A 319 -9.09 13.07 -3.95
CA ARG A 319 -9.18 14.48 -4.32
C ARG A 319 -7.84 14.92 -4.91
N PHE A 320 -7.92 15.47 -6.11
CA PHE A 320 -6.77 16.05 -6.80
C PHE A 320 -6.82 17.58 -6.74
N ALA A 321 -5.73 18.24 -7.05
CA ALA A 321 -5.62 19.70 -7.05
C ALA A 321 -5.00 20.20 -8.37
N PHE A 322 -5.22 19.51 -9.48
CA PHE A 322 -4.68 19.89 -10.78
C PHE A 322 -5.14 21.28 -11.22
N GLU A 323 -6.33 21.70 -10.81
CA GLU A 323 -6.86 23.04 -11.06
C GLU A 323 -5.98 24.16 -10.50
N LYS A 324 -5.17 23.87 -9.48
CA LYS A 324 -4.24 24.83 -8.85
C LYS A 324 -2.88 24.89 -9.54
N PHE A 325 -2.53 23.88 -10.32
CA PHE A 325 -1.21 23.73 -10.93
C PHE A 325 -1.31 23.66 -12.45
N LYS A 326 -1.38 24.82 -13.09
CA LYS A 326 -1.51 24.92 -14.55
C LYS A 326 -0.34 24.23 -15.27
N GLY A 327 -0.65 23.40 -16.27
CA GLY A 327 0.34 22.69 -17.09
C GLY A 327 0.84 21.38 -16.49
N THR A 328 0.29 20.94 -15.35
CA THR A 328 0.56 19.62 -14.80
C THR A 328 -0.19 18.57 -15.63
N ASP A 329 0.48 17.47 -15.97
CA ASP A 329 -0.14 16.31 -16.60
C ASP A 329 -1.10 15.62 -15.61
N PRO A 330 -2.41 15.55 -15.89
CA PRO A 330 -3.41 14.94 -15.03
C PRO A 330 -3.47 13.42 -15.15
N THR A 331 -2.69 12.80 -16.05
CA THR A 331 -2.68 11.35 -16.24
C THR A 331 -2.21 10.65 -14.98
N LEU A 332 -3.03 9.78 -14.42
CA LEU A 332 -2.70 8.99 -13.22
C LEU A 332 -1.71 7.88 -13.60
N THR A 333 -0.75 7.65 -12.72
CA THR A 333 0.32 6.68 -12.93
C THR A 333 0.62 5.93 -11.63
N THR A 334 1.68 5.17 -11.59
CA THR A 334 2.17 4.52 -10.35
C THR A 334 2.69 5.50 -9.30
N ARG A 335 2.76 6.80 -9.61
CA ARG A 335 3.12 7.86 -8.66
C ARG A 335 1.86 8.54 -8.14
N MET A 336 1.70 8.57 -6.82
CA MET A 336 0.55 9.22 -6.19
C MET A 336 0.50 10.72 -6.45
N LYS A 337 -0.64 11.21 -6.93
CA LYS A 337 -0.93 12.62 -7.24
C LYS A 337 -2.06 13.21 -6.38
N ALA A 338 -2.85 12.38 -5.72
CA ALA A 338 -3.94 12.80 -4.86
C ALA A 338 -3.42 13.60 -3.64
N VAL A 339 -4.13 14.67 -3.28
CA VAL A 339 -3.81 15.55 -2.15
C VAL A 339 -4.70 15.28 -0.93
N GLY A 340 -5.76 14.50 -1.11
CA GLY A 340 -6.72 14.14 -0.08
C GLY A 340 -7.69 13.09 -0.58
N GLU A 341 -8.68 12.78 0.23
CA GLU A 341 -9.66 11.74 -0.08
C GLU A 341 -10.98 11.99 0.65
N ILE A 342 -12.07 11.54 0.07
CA ILE A 342 -13.40 11.47 0.65
C ILE A 342 -13.77 10.02 0.86
N MET A 343 -14.44 9.71 1.96
CA MET A 343 -15.01 8.41 2.24
C MET A 343 -16.49 8.54 2.56
N ALA A 344 -17.31 7.72 1.93
CA ALA A 344 -18.74 7.69 2.16
C ALA A 344 -19.25 6.26 2.37
N ILE A 345 -20.32 6.14 3.15
CA ILE A 345 -20.98 4.87 3.49
C ILE A 345 -22.39 4.86 2.92
N GLY A 346 -22.77 3.76 2.31
CA GLY A 346 -24.13 3.51 1.80
C GLY A 346 -24.52 2.06 1.97
N ARG A 347 -25.79 1.73 1.73
CA ARG A 347 -26.27 0.34 1.75
C ARG A 347 -25.83 -0.42 0.49
N THR A 348 -25.65 0.30 -0.61
CA THR A 348 -25.17 -0.21 -1.89
C THR A 348 -23.97 0.61 -2.37
N PHE A 349 -23.25 0.07 -3.36
CA PHE A 349 -22.15 0.76 -4.00
C PHE A 349 -22.60 2.11 -4.60
N GLU A 350 -23.72 2.13 -5.32
CA GLU A 350 -24.23 3.34 -5.98
C GLU A 350 -24.57 4.45 -4.98
N GLU A 351 -25.16 4.07 -3.84
CA GLU A 351 -25.47 5.03 -2.78
C GLU A 351 -24.19 5.61 -2.17
N ALA A 352 -23.22 4.74 -1.80
CA ALA A 352 -21.97 5.17 -1.21
C ALA A 352 -21.17 6.03 -2.20
N PHE A 353 -21.07 5.59 -3.46
CA PHE A 353 -20.36 6.30 -4.52
C PHE A 353 -20.99 7.66 -4.81
N GLY A 354 -22.31 7.74 -4.97
CA GLY A 354 -23.02 9.00 -5.18
C GLY A 354 -22.86 9.98 -4.01
N LYS A 355 -22.81 9.49 -2.76
CA LYS A 355 -22.49 10.32 -1.59
C LYS A 355 -21.05 10.83 -1.63
N ALA A 356 -20.09 9.98 -1.96
CA ALA A 356 -18.67 10.34 -2.06
C ALA A 356 -18.47 11.44 -3.12
N MET A 357 -19.05 11.27 -4.30
CA MET A 357 -18.95 12.26 -5.39
C MET A 357 -19.51 13.63 -4.96
N ARG A 358 -20.66 13.68 -4.29
CA ARG A 358 -21.20 14.94 -3.78
C ARG A 358 -20.33 15.59 -2.72
N SER A 359 -19.64 14.76 -1.90
CA SER A 359 -18.79 15.24 -0.81
C SER A 359 -17.44 15.81 -1.28
N LEU A 360 -17.07 15.62 -2.55
CA LEU A 360 -15.91 16.30 -3.14
C LEU A 360 -16.09 17.82 -3.23
N GLU A 361 -17.34 18.30 -3.25
CA GLU A 361 -17.71 19.73 -3.33
C GLU A 361 -17.10 20.47 -4.54
N ASP A 362 -16.84 19.74 -5.61
CA ASP A 362 -16.31 20.25 -6.89
C ASP A 362 -17.41 20.66 -7.87
N GLY A 363 -18.66 20.55 -7.41
CA GLY A 363 -19.87 20.91 -8.17
C GLY A 363 -20.55 19.74 -8.88
N HIS A 364 -20.04 18.52 -8.75
CA HIS A 364 -20.73 17.32 -9.23
C HIS A 364 -21.81 16.87 -8.25
N GLN A 365 -22.97 16.47 -8.78
CA GLN A 365 -24.09 15.95 -7.98
C GLN A 365 -24.13 14.40 -7.94
N GLY A 366 -23.25 13.78 -8.67
CA GLY A 366 -23.12 12.34 -8.89
C GLY A 366 -22.56 12.08 -10.29
N ILE A 367 -22.45 10.83 -10.71
CA ILE A 367 -21.87 10.46 -12.02
C ILE A 367 -22.79 10.91 -13.17
N CYS A 368 -24.11 10.76 -12.99
CA CYS A 368 -25.10 11.04 -14.03
C CYS A 368 -25.52 12.51 -14.15
N ALA A 369 -25.03 13.37 -13.29
CA ALA A 369 -25.48 14.77 -13.23
C ALA A 369 -24.75 15.65 -14.26
N GLY A 370 -24.73 15.17 -15.46
CA GLY A 370 -24.81 15.96 -16.63
C GLY A 370 -23.63 16.78 -17.06
N GLY A 371 -22.87 16.19 -17.94
CA GLY A 371 -22.33 16.92 -19.07
C GLY A 371 -21.43 18.12 -18.81
N LYS A 372 -20.97 18.33 -17.56
CA LYS A 372 -19.96 19.36 -17.30
C LYS A 372 -18.68 19.05 -18.05
N GLU A 373 -18.37 17.77 -18.17
CA GLU A 373 -17.16 17.28 -18.85
C GLU A 373 -17.30 17.21 -20.37
N GLY A 374 -18.51 17.46 -20.89
CA GLY A 374 -18.75 17.52 -22.32
C GLY A 374 -18.70 16.16 -23.04
N ALA A 375 -18.96 15.07 -22.32
CA ALA A 375 -18.99 13.71 -22.90
C ALA A 375 -19.91 13.61 -24.12
N ASP A 376 -21.03 14.31 -24.09
CA ASP A 376 -22.01 14.42 -25.20
C ASP A 376 -21.48 15.13 -26.46
N LYS A 377 -20.29 15.73 -26.39
CA LYS A 377 -19.62 16.44 -27.51
C LYS A 377 -18.48 15.65 -28.09
N LEU A 378 -18.11 14.55 -27.49
CA LEU A 378 -17.02 13.68 -27.94
C LEU A 378 -17.55 12.70 -28.99
N SER A 379 -16.73 12.39 -29.99
CA SER A 379 -16.94 11.25 -30.89
C SER A 379 -16.72 9.93 -30.13
N ASP A 380 -17.20 8.83 -30.66
CA ASP A 380 -17.03 7.50 -30.04
C ASP A 380 -15.54 7.15 -29.83
N ASP A 381 -14.65 7.52 -30.74
CA ASP A 381 -13.22 7.30 -30.61
C ASP A 381 -12.60 8.17 -29.50
N GLU A 382 -12.98 9.44 -29.42
CA GLU A 382 -12.53 10.35 -28.36
C GLU A 382 -13.04 9.90 -26.98
N LEU A 383 -14.29 9.43 -26.93
CA LEU A 383 -14.87 8.89 -25.70
C LEU A 383 -14.16 7.61 -25.26
N ALA A 384 -13.90 6.70 -26.19
CA ALA A 384 -13.14 5.48 -25.91
C ALA A 384 -11.74 5.80 -25.36
N GLN A 385 -11.06 6.79 -25.94
CA GLN A 385 -9.76 7.23 -25.45
C GLN A 385 -9.84 7.90 -24.07
N ALA A 386 -10.85 8.74 -23.84
CA ALA A 386 -11.07 9.40 -22.53
C ALA A 386 -11.35 8.38 -21.42
N VAL A 387 -12.08 7.31 -21.71
CA VAL A 387 -12.33 6.20 -20.79
C VAL A 387 -11.07 5.35 -20.57
N ALA A 388 -10.26 5.13 -21.60
CA ALA A 388 -9.03 4.35 -21.50
C ALA A 388 -7.91 5.08 -20.74
N THR A 389 -7.88 6.44 -20.81
CA THR A 389 -6.83 7.23 -20.16
C THR A 389 -7.16 7.47 -18.70
N PRO A 390 -6.32 7.01 -17.74
CA PRO A 390 -6.59 7.21 -16.33
C PRO A 390 -6.39 8.67 -15.91
N THR A 391 -7.50 9.36 -15.64
CA THR A 391 -7.54 10.74 -15.17
C THR A 391 -8.60 10.91 -14.07
N GLU A 392 -8.55 12.02 -13.32
CA GLU A 392 -9.58 12.34 -12.31
C GLU A 392 -11.00 12.43 -12.88
N HIS A 393 -11.13 12.74 -14.17
CA HIS A 393 -12.41 12.91 -14.87
C HIS A 393 -12.91 11.65 -15.57
N ARG A 394 -12.08 10.61 -15.69
CA ARG A 394 -12.41 9.39 -16.42
C ARG A 394 -13.78 8.82 -16.08
N ILE A 395 -14.12 8.80 -14.79
CA ILE A 395 -15.37 8.22 -14.31
C ILE A 395 -16.62 8.89 -14.90
N PHE A 396 -16.54 10.15 -15.30
CA PHE A 396 -17.65 10.90 -15.91
C PHE A 396 -17.85 10.57 -17.38
N PHE A 397 -16.93 9.84 -18.00
CA PHE A 397 -17.03 9.37 -19.38
C PHE A 397 -17.55 7.93 -19.47
N VAL A 398 -17.65 7.21 -18.34
CA VAL A 398 -18.13 5.81 -18.30
C VAL A 398 -19.65 5.72 -18.35
N VAL A 399 -20.38 6.81 -18.17
CA VAL A 399 -21.86 6.85 -18.00
C VAL A 399 -22.57 7.14 -19.32
#